data_427215b6bc00def794c7ada982541543
#
_entry.id   427215b6bc00def794c7ada982541543
#
_cell.length_a   1.000
_cell.length_b   1.000
_cell.length_c   1.000
_cell.angle_alpha   90.00
_cell.angle_beta   90.00
_cell.angle_gamma   90.00
#
_symmetry.space_group_name_H-M   'P 1'
#
loop_
_entity.id
_entity.type
_entity.pdbx_description
1 polymer ?
#
loop_
_entity_poly.entity_id
_entity_poly.type
_entity_poly.pdbx_seq_one_letter_code
_entity_poly.pdbx_strand_id
1 'polypeptide(L)'
;MLVRRLICLTMLSAFPIPSVAADDADVVVYGSTPGGFCAAIAAAREGATVILLEPTDHVGGLATGGLSHCDSNQMVRATLMGLFDEWHRRVVRDYTDRGLPAPYDPTRKDQARWTFEPHVAMRVTRQMLKESDVTVLTGQVLDSVVKQGASITALVTKRGRFTAKVFVDGSYEGDLMAAAGVESTIGREGRAEFGESYAGKRYPKPAMKISGIGDDGGLLPLVTTADAGPEEAGDENVMTYSFRLCLTKDPANLVPLPVPASYDPARFELARRALAAGARVGFDLYPLPGGKFDGNNSIGGQISLGLIGGGNRWHAADADERRAIWEAHKQYTLEFLHFLQTDPAVPDKVRKQYAGLGLCRDEFPDTGHFPPALYVRESRRMKGMAVLSQRDIIEAREKEDPIAISSFPIDSHDCQRVALPGGGVINEGTIFPVRVKGTGVGYAYHVPYRAILPKPEQCTNLLVPVALSSTHVAMASLRIEGAWMVIGQAAGVAAAAAAKQGRTVQEVPYPALRERLLAQGQVLALPTAQAISP
;
A
#
# COMPACT_ATOMS: atom_id res chain seq x y z
N MET A 1 -29.81 61.59 -33.92
CA MET A 1 -28.46 61.13 -33.60
C MET A 1 -28.52 59.65 -33.25
N LEU A 2 -28.20 58.79 -34.25
CA LEU A 2 -28.18 57.29 -34.06
C LEU A 2 -26.78 56.85 -33.58
N VAL A 3 -26.70 56.27 -32.39
CA VAL A 3 -25.44 55.69 -31.90
C VAL A 3 -25.41 54.19 -32.32
N ARG A 4 -24.55 53.87 -33.29
CA ARG A 4 -24.24 52.48 -33.69
C ARG A 4 -23.34 51.86 -32.65
N ARG A 5 -23.84 50.81 -31.96
CA ARG A 5 -23.00 49.91 -31.12
C ARG A 5 -22.28 48.92 -32.04
N LEU A 6 -20.95 49.01 -32.01
CA LEU A 6 -20.05 48.03 -32.65
C LEU A 6 -19.95 46.80 -31.73
N ILE A 7 -20.44 45.65 -32.19
CA ILE A 7 -20.23 44.37 -31.49
C ILE A 7 -18.90 43.83 -32.02
N CYS A 8 -17.89 43.79 -31.15
CA CYS A 8 -16.60 43.15 -31.43
C CYS A 8 -16.75 41.66 -31.16
N LEU A 9 -16.80 40.85 -32.21
CA LEU A 9 -16.78 39.37 -32.11
C LEU A 9 -15.30 38.96 -31.96
N THR A 10 -14.88 38.59 -30.73
CA THR A 10 -13.59 37.98 -30.50
C THR A 10 -13.67 36.51 -30.93
N MET A 11 -13.09 36.18 -32.08
CA MET A 11 -12.82 34.76 -32.44
C MET A 11 -11.78 34.20 -31.48
N LEU A 12 -12.19 33.30 -30.58
CA LEU A 12 -11.28 32.42 -29.88
C LEU A 12 -10.66 31.47 -30.92
N SER A 13 -9.42 31.69 -31.28
CA SER A 13 -8.61 30.74 -32.02
C SER A 13 -8.32 29.55 -31.11
N ALA A 14 -8.98 28.42 -31.34
CA ALA A 14 -8.62 27.16 -30.74
C ALA A 14 -7.22 26.78 -31.28
N PHE A 15 -6.20 26.90 -30.44
CA PHE A 15 -4.89 26.29 -30.72
C PHE A 15 -5.08 24.79 -30.77
N PRO A 16 -4.60 24.08 -31.82
CA PRO A 16 -4.61 22.64 -31.84
C PRO A 16 -3.70 22.13 -30.71
N ILE A 17 -4.28 21.38 -29.79
CA ILE A 17 -3.51 20.60 -28.80
C ILE A 17 -2.63 19.66 -29.64
N PRO A 18 -1.28 19.64 -29.44
CA PRO A 18 -0.43 18.73 -30.18
C PRO A 18 -0.93 17.32 -29.94
N SER A 19 -1.22 16.59 -31.01
CA SER A 19 -1.54 15.17 -30.97
C SER A 19 -0.31 14.44 -30.44
N VAL A 20 -0.30 14.12 -29.15
CA VAL A 20 0.67 13.18 -28.59
C VAL A 20 0.38 11.84 -29.25
N ALA A 21 1.38 11.22 -29.86
CA ALA A 21 1.24 9.89 -30.45
C ALA A 21 0.64 8.95 -29.37
N ALA A 22 -0.38 8.19 -29.76
CA ALA A 22 -0.95 7.20 -28.84
C ALA A 22 -0.03 5.99 -28.82
N ASP A 23 0.45 5.60 -27.65
CA ASP A 23 1.13 4.31 -27.48
C ASP A 23 0.06 3.23 -27.29
N ASP A 24 0.06 2.23 -28.19
CA ASP A 24 -0.89 1.12 -28.21
C ASP A 24 -0.29 -0.14 -27.59
N ALA A 25 -1.06 -0.81 -26.74
CA ALA A 25 -0.68 -2.10 -26.16
C ALA A 25 -1.89 -3.06 -26.09
N ASP A 26 -1.62 -4.34 -25.84
CA ASP A 26 -2.70 -5.26 -25.46
C ASP A 26 -3.20 -4.98 -24.04
N VAL A 27 -2.25 -4.67 -23.14
CA VAL A 27 -2.52 -4.38 -21.73
C VAL A 27 -1.77 -3.14 -21.27
N VAL A 28 -2.49 -2.21 -20.64
CA VAL A 28 -1.91 -1.09 -19.91
C VAL A 28 -2.12 -1.33 -18.41
N VAL A 29 -1.05 -1.29 -17.64
CA VAL A 29 -1.07 -1.34 -16.18
C VAL A 29 -0.76 0.04 -15.63
N TYR A 30 -1.59 0.58 -14.75
CA TYR A 30 -1.37 1.85 -14.08
C TYR A 30 -1.01 1.62 -12.61
N GLY A 31 0.17 2.11 -12.19
CA GLY A 31 0.76 1.88 -10.88
C GLY A 31 1.65 0.64 -10.83
N SER A 32 2.91 0.83 -10.43
CA SER A 32 3.93 -0.23 -10.35
C SER A 32 4.07 -0.84 -8.94
N THR A 33 3.00 -0.85 -8.15
CA THR A 33 2.99 -1.57 -6.87
C THR A 33 3.31 -3.06 -7.06
N PRO A 34 3.54 -3.85 -6.01
CA PRO A 34 3.74 -5.29 -6.16
C PRO A 34 2.65 -6.00 -6.97
N GLY A 35 1.38 -5.58 -6.81
CA GLY A 35 0.30 -6.07 -7.66
C GLY A 35 0.42 -5.62 -9.12
N GLY A 36 0.83 -4.37 -9.33
CA GLY A 36 0.96 -3.80 -10.67
C GLY A 36 2.13 -4.39 -11.46
N PHE A 37 3.35 -4.44 -10.91
CA PHE A 37 4.48 -5.00 -11.65
C PHE A 37 4.33 -6.52 -11.88
N CYS A 38 3.73 -7.27 -10.94
CA CYS A 38 3.43 -8.69 -11.16
C CYS A 38 2.37 -8.89 -12.25
N ALA A 39 1.36 -8.01 -12.32
CA ALA A 39 0.37 -8.04 -13.40
C ALA A 39 1.02 -7.77 -14.76
N ALA A 40 1.89 -6.76 -14.84
CA ALA A 40 2.60 -6.42 -16.06
C ALA A 40 3.49 -7.59 -16.55
N ILE A 41 4.31 -8.15 -15.64
CA ILE A 41 5.18 -9.30 -15.95
C ILE A 41 4.35 -10.52 -16.40
N ALA A 42 3.27 -10.83 -15.68
CA ALA A 42 2.43 -11.99 -15.99
C ALA A 42 1.74 -11.84 -17.36
N ALA A 43 1.19 -10.66 -17.65
CA ALA A 43 0.56 -10.38 -18.95
C ALA A 43 1.57 -10.49 -20.11
N ALA A 44 2.77 -9.94 -19.94
CA ALA A 44 3.83 -10.02 -20.95
C ALA A 44 4.30 -11.47 -21.18
N ARG A 45 4.46 -12.26 -20.13
CA ARG A 45 4.80 -13.69 -20.23
C ARG A 45 3.70 -14.53 -20.88
N GLU A 46 2.46 -14.08 -20.83
CA GLU A 46 1.37 -14.65 -21.62
C GLU A 46 1.41 -14.17 -23.08
N GLY A 47 2.39 -13.34 -23.48
CA GLY A 47 2.63 -12.87 -24.85
C GLY A 47 1.75 -11.68 -25.24
N ALA A 48 1.27 -10.90 -24.30
CA ALA A 48 0.66 -9.59 -24.55
C ALA A 48 1.74 -8.51 -24.67
N THR A 49 1.52 -7.49 -25.50
CA THR A 49 2.29 -6.25 -25.43
C THR A 49 1.82 -5.46 -24.20
N VAL A 50 2.78 -5.01 -23.35
CA VAL A 50 2.45 -4.40 -22.04
C VAL A 50 3.17 -3.07 -21.85
N ILE A 51 2.40 -2.05 -21.45
CA ILE A 51 2.92 -0.77 -20.95
C ILE A 51 2.57 -0.66 -19.47
N LEU A 52 3.57 -0.44 -18.62
CA LEU A 52 3.43 -0.16 -17.20
C LEU A 52 3.66 1.34 -16.96
N LEU A 53 2.62 2.04 -16.52
CA LEU A 53 2.62 3.45 -16.21
C LEU A 53 2.76 3.66 -14.71
N GLU A 54 3.82 4.33 -14.28
CA GLU A 54 4.05 4.66 -12.88
C GLU A 54 3.89 6.18 -12.68
N PRO A 55 2.99 6.63 -11.78
CA PRO A 55 2.78 8.06 -11.56
C PRO A 55 3.99 8.78 -10.94
N THR A 56 4.83 8.09 -10.21
CA THR A 56 6.07 8.60 -9.61
C THR A 56 7.29 8.26 -10.46
N ASP A 57 8.48 8.62 -10.00
CA ASP A 57 9.75 8.18 -10.62
C ASP A 57 10.26 6.86 -10.01
N HIS A 58 9.54 6.29 -9.04
CA HIS A 58 9.93 5.10 -8.29
C HIS A 58 9.10 3.87 -8.68
N VAL A 59 9.76 2.80 -9.14
CA VAL A 59 9.11 1.55 -9.59
C VAL A 59 9.10 0.51 -8.48
N GLY A 60 7.97 -0.20 -8.30
CA GLY A 60 7.84 -1.33 -7.38
C GLY A 60 7.14 -0.99 -6.06
N GLY A 61 6.63 0.23 -5.94
CA GLY A 61 5.87 0.68 -4.77
C GLY A 61 6.65 0.50 -3.48
N LEU A 62 5.99 0.01 -2.44
CA LEU A 62 6.59 -0.13 -1.11
C LEU A 62 7.64 -1.24 -1.03
N ALA A 63 7.49 -2.33 -1.83
CA ALA A 63 8.45 -3.45 -1.82
C ALA A 63 9.88 -3.03 -2.21
N THR A 64 10.02 -1.94 -2.96
CA THR A 64 11.31 -1.35 -3.35
C THR A 64 11.55 0.01 -2.69
N GLY A 65 10.52 0.60 -2.09
CA GLY A 65 10.49 1.96 -1.57
C GLY A 65 10.58 2.08 -0.04
N GLY A 66 11.02 1.03 0.65
CA GLY A 66 11.28 1.08 2.08
C GLY A 66 10.93 -0.17 2.89
N LEU A 67 9.95 -0.97 2.46
CA LEU A 67 9.56 -2.19 3.17
C LEU A 67 10.61 -3.29 2.99
N SER A 68 11.65 -3.23 3.81
CA SER A 68 12.83 -4.09 3.74
C SER A 68 12.77 -5.30 4.66
N HIS A 69 11.94 -5.25 5.70
CA HIS A 69 11.51 -6.40 6.49
C HIS A 69 10.10 -6.77 6.05
N CYS A 70 10.00 -7.83 5.23
CA CYS A 70 8.75 -8.22 4.58
C CYS A 70 7.77 -8.85 5.58
N ASP A 71 6.57 -8.27 5.70
CA ASP A 71 5.54 -8.76 6.63
C ASP A 71 4.91 -10.10 6.19
N SER A 72 5.19 -10.58 4.96
CA SER A 72 4.75 -11.89 4.45
C SER A 72 5.30 -13.07 5.25
N ASN A 73 6.26 -12.86 6.16
CA ASN A 73 6.71 -13.86 7.13
C ASN A 73 5.60 -14.35 8.09
N GLN A 74 4.47 -13.61 8.17
CA GLN A 74 3.30 -13.97 8.95
C GLN A 74 2.22 -14.68 8.10
N MET A 75 2.54 -15.06 6.86
CA MET A 75 1.66 -15.78 5.95
C MET A 75 2.06 -17.26 5.85
N VAL A 76 1.12 -18.11 5.44
CA VAL A 76 1.40 -19.52 5.16
C VAL A 76 2.31 -19.61 3.93
N ARG A 77 3.58 -19.94 4.11
CA ARG A 77 4.61 -19.91 3.05
C ARG A 77 4.20 -20.71 1.81
N ALA A 78 3.55 -21.86 1.99
CA ALA A 78 3.14 -22.71 0.89
C ALA A 78 2.13 -22.06 -0.07
N THR A 79 1.47 -20.97 0.32
CA THR A 79 0.52 -20.24 -0.52
C THR A 79 1.16 -19.09 -1.29
N LEU A 80 2.39 -18.73 -0.97
CA LEU A 80 3.14 -17.63 -1.58
C LEU A 80 4.09 -18.16 -2.66
N MET A 81 3.52 -18.50 -3.80
CA MET A 81 4.24 -19.11 -4.93
C MET A 81 4.18 -18.22 -6.18
N GLY A 82 4.51 -18.76 -7.33
CA GLY A 82 4.51 -18.02 -8.60
C GLY A 82 5.55 -16.88 -8.61
N LEU A 83 5.15 -15.69 -9.07
CA LEU A 83 6.03 -14.52 -9.17
C LEU A 83 6.57 -14.04 -7.82
N PHE A 84 5.83 -14.23 -6.72
CA PHE A 84 6.33 -13.91 -5.37
C PHE A 84 7.55 -14.78 -5.03
N ASP A 85 7.46 -16.11 -5.22
CA ASP A 85 8.56 -17.02 -4.93
C ASP A 85 9.76 -16.75 -5.86
N GLU A 86 9.51 -16.52 -7.15
CA GLU A 86 10.56 -16.16 -8.11
C GLU A 86 11.28 -14.88 -7.71
N TRP A 87 10.54 -13.81 -7.34
CA TRP A 87 11.12 -12.53 -6.94
C TRP A 87 12.03 -12.69 -5.72
N HIS A 88 11.57 -13.40 -4.68
CA HIS A 88 12.37 -13.65 -3.48
C HIS A 88 13.61 -14.51 -3.75
N ARG A 89 13.52 -15.53 -4.63
CA ARG A 89 14.69 -16.30 -5.06
C ARG A 89 15.70 -15.46 -5.82
N ARG A 90 15.23 -14.53 -6.62
CA ARG A 90 16.10 -13.60 -7.35
C ARG A 90 16.77 -12.59 -6.42
N VAL A 91 16.06 -12.10 -5.42
CA VAL A 91 16.64 -11.26 -4.36
C VAL A 91 17.78 -11.98 -3.65
N VAL A 92 17.58 -13.22 -3.21
CA VAL A 92 18.63 -14.01 -2.57
C VAL A 92 19.81 -14.26 -3.51
N ARG A 93 19.52 -14.60 -4.77
CA ARG A 93 20.55 -14.83 -5.79
C ARG A 93 21.39 -13.59 -6.04
N ASP A 94 20.83 -12.40 -6.08
CA ASP A 94 21.59 -11.15 -6.24
C ASP A 94 22.69 -11.00 -5.18
N TYR A 95 22.41 -11.36 -3.91
CA TYR A 95 23.44 -11.37 -2.87
C TYR A 95 24.51 -12.41 -3.13
N THR A 96 24.11 -13.65 -3.40
CA THR A 96 25.06 -14.76 -3.55
C THR A 96 25.93 -14.62 -4.81
N ASP A 97 25.40 -14.11 -5.91
CA ASP A 97 26.14 -13.83 -7.14
C ASP A 97 27.22 -12.74 -6.94
N ARG A 98 27.01 -11.86 -5.97
CA ARG A 98 28.00 -10.86 -5.54
C ARG A 98 28.96 -11.37 -4.46
N GLY A 99 28.90 -12.65 -4.10
CA GLY A 99 29.74 -13.26 -3.06
C GLY A 99 29.34 -12.85 -1.63
N LEU A 100 28.12 -12.31 -1.45
CA LEU A 100 27.60 -11.93 -0.14
C LEU A 100 26.78 -13.08 0.47
N PRO A 101 26.66 -13.16 1.81
CA PRO A 101 25.78 -14.13 2.46
C PRO A 101 24.33 -13.99 1.98
N ALA A 102 23.64 -15.11 1.81
CA ALA A 102 22.19 -15.10 1.58
C ALA A 102 21.48 -14.42 2.75
N PRO A 103 20.63 -13.41 2.51
CA PRO A 103 19.99 -12.66 3.59
C PRO A 103 18.92 -13.50 4.33
N TYR A 104 18.38 -14.50 3.66
CA TYR A 104 17.41 -15.49 4.18
C TYR A 104 17.36 -16.70 3.24
N ASP A 105 16.73 -17.79 3.70
CA ASP A 105 16.43 -18.95 2.86
C ASP A 105 14.99 -18.84 2.31
N PRO A 106 14.81 -18.60 0.99
CA PRO A 106 13.49 -18.45 0.39
C PRO A 106 12.69 -19.76 0.33
N THR A 107 13.32 -20.90 0.61
CA THR A 107 12.67 -22.24 0.59
C THR A 107 12.07 -22.65 1.91
N ARG A 108 12.42 -21.97 3.00
CA ARG A 108 11.91 -22.30 4.34
C ARG A 108 10.39 -22.22 4.39
N LYS A 109 9.79 -23.21 5.04
CA LYS A 109 8.33 -23.31 5.24
C LYS A 109 7.87 -22.64 6.53
N ASP A 110 8.79 -22.45 7.48
CA ASP A 110 8.57 -21.74 8.72
C ASP A 110 8.66 -20.21 8.52
N GLN A 111 8.38 -19.46 9.56
CA GLN A 111 8.41 -18.00 9.56
C GLN A 111 9.84 -17.46 9.30
N ALA A 112 10.27 -17.50 8.05
CA ALA A 112 11.52 -16.88 7.66
C ALA A 112 11.39 -15.37 7.76
N ARG A 113 12.36 -14.71 8.38
CA ARG A 113 12.48 -13.26 8.31
C ARG A 113 13.05 -12.93 6.94
N TRP A 114 12.20 -12.47 6.03
CA TRP A 114 12.63 -12.03 4.71
C TRP A 114 13.05 -10.56 4.77
N THR A 115 14.36 -10.37 4.89
CA THR A 115 14.97 -9.05 5.00
C THR A 115 15.93 -8.83 3.84
N PHE A 116 15.86 -7.67 3.21
CA PHE A 116 16.68 -7.30 2.06
C PHE A 116 16.89 -5.79 2.02
N GLU A 117 17.84 -5.36 1.20
CA GLU A 117 18.11 -3.95 1.00
C GLU A 117 17.19 -3.39 -0.12
N PRO A 118 16.64 -2.15 0.02
CA PRO A 118 15.74 -1.58 -0.99
C PRO A 118 16.33 -1.53 -2.40
N HIS A 119 17.60 -1.16 -2.54
CA HIS A 119 18.27 -1.11 -3.85
C HIS A 119 18.39 -2.48 -4.52
N VAL A 120 18.50 -3.58 -3.75
CA VAL A 120 18.49 -4.95 -4.29
C VAL A 120 17.11 -5.30 -4.81
N ALA A 121 16.07 -5.02 -4.00
CA ALA A 121 14.69 -5.21 -4.42
C ALA A 121 14.35 -4.45 -5.72
N MET A 122 14.78 -3.19 -5.81
CA MET A 122 14.62 -2.36 -7.02
C MET A 122 15.34 -2.97 -8.23
N ARG A 123 16.57 -3.40 -8.08
CA ARG A 123 17.35 -4.01 -9.16
C ARG A 123 16.67 -5.26 -9.69
N VAL A 124 16.24 -6.16 -8.81
CA VAL A 124 15.53 -7.40 -9.18
C VAL A 124 14.21 -7.09 -9.88
N THR A 125 13.43 -6.16 -9.36
CA THR A 125 12.14 -5.77 -9.96
C THR A 125 12.32 -5.22 -11.37
N ARG A 126 13.25 -4.29 -11.57
CA ARG A 126 13.57 -3.72 -12.89
C ARG A 126 14.10 -4.79 -13.85
N GLN A 127 14.91 -5.73 -13.37
CA GLN A 127 15.42 -6.83 -14.19
C GLN A 127 14.29 -7.74 -14.66
N MET A 128 13.35 -8.13 -13.77
CA MET A 128 12.21 -8.98 -14.13
C MET A 128 11.29 -8.30 -15.14
N LEU A 129 11.03 -7.01 -14.99
CA LEU A 129 10.25 -6.21 -15.94
C LEU A 129 10.93 -6.19 -17.32
N LYS A 130 12.24 -5.92 -17.35
CA LYS A 130 13.04 -5.91 -18.60
C LYS A 130 13.08 -7.26 -19.28
N GLU A 131 13.32 -8.34 -18.56
CA GLU A 131 13.36 -9.71 -19.09
C GLU A 131 12.01 -10.17 -19.66
N SER A 132 10.92 -9.52 -19.24
CA SER A 132 9.57 -9.79 -19.71
C SER A 132 9.11 -8.81 -20.81
N ASP A 133 10.02 -7.98 -21.37
CA ASP A 133 9.73 -6.98 -22.41
C ASP A 133 8.60 -6.00 -22.04
N VAL A 134 8.46 -5.67 -20.74
CA VAL A 134 7.50 -4.66 -20.29
C VAL A 134 8.05 -3.26 -20.56
N THR A 135 7.32 -2.43 -21.30
CA THR A 135 7.62 -1.00 -21.44
C THR A 135 7.24 -0.28 -20.15
N VAL A 136 8.21 0.27 -19.43
CA VAL A 136 7.99 0.99 -18.16
C VAL A 136 8.16 2.49 -18.37
N LEU A 137 7.13 3.27 -18.06
CA LEU A 137 7.13 4.73 -18.17
C LEU A 137 6.81 5.33 -16.80
N THR A 138 7.75 6.14 -16.27
CA THR A 138 7.61 6.83 -14.98
C THR A 138 7.11 8.28 -15.14
N GLY A 139 6.67 8.91 -14.04
CA GLY A 139 6.13 10.26 -14.03
C GLY A 139 4.81 10.39 -14.79
N GLN A 140 4.03 9.31 -14.88
CA GLN A 140 2.78 9.22 -15.63
C GLN A 140 1.57 9.50 -14.74
N VAL A 141 1.47 10.74 -14.25
CA VAL A 141 0.33 11.16 -13.42
C VAL A 141 -0.96 11.13 -14.26
N LEU A 142 -1.95 10.35 -13.78
CA LEU A 142 -3.26 10.24 -14.42
C LEU A 142 -3.96 11.60 -14.45
N ASP A 143 -4.48 11.96 -15.62
CA ASP A 143 -5.29 13.13 -15.85
C ASP A 143 -6.75 12.74 -16.04
N SER A 144 -7.01 11.81 -16.98
CA SER A 144 -8.37 11.38 -17.29
C SER A 144 -8.42 10.02 -17.97
N VAL A 145 -9.62 9.47 -18.05
CA VAL A 145 -9.94 8.23 -18.75
C VAL A 145 -10.98 8.51 -19.82
N VAL A 146 -10.75 8.01 -21.03
CA VAL A 146 -11.72 8.08 -22.12
C VAL A 146 -12.45 6.76 -22.23
N LYS A 147 -13.79 6.79 -22.25
CA LYS A 147 -14.64 5.59 -22.35
C LYS A 147 -15.57 5.66 -23.55
N GLN A 148 -15.91 4.48 -24.04
CA GLN A 148 -17.04 4.25 -24.94
C GLN A 148 -17.99 3.27 -24.27
N GLY A 149 -19.13 3.73 -23.82
CA GLY A 149 -20.00 2.94 -22.95
C GLY A 149 -19.29 2.52 -21.66
N ALA A 150 -19.31 1.24 -21.36
CA ALA A 150 -18.61 0.65 -20.21
C ALA A 150 -17.15 0.26 -20.50
N SER A 151 -16.59 0.54 -21.68
CA SER A 151 -15.22 0.17 -22.02
C SER A 151 -14.29 1.39 -21.98
N ILE A 152 -13.13 1.27 -21.34
CA ILE A 152 -12.03 2.25 -21.42
C ILE A 152 -11.40 2.13 -22.80
N THR A 153 -11.28 3.25 -23.52
CA THR A 153 -10.62 3.33 -24.82
C THR A 153 -9.25 3.97 -24.74
N ALA A 154 -9.03 4.83 -23.74
CA ALA A 154 -7.72 5.39 -23.49
C ALA A 154 -7.56 5.87 -22.05
N LEU A 155 -6.34 5.81 -21.56
CA LEU A 155 -5.85 6.47 -20.36
C LEU A 155 -5.01 7.67 -20.79
N VAL A 156 -5.30 8.84 -20.22
CA VAL A 156 -4.59 10.08 -20.50
C VAL A 156 -3.80 10.50 -19.25
N THR A 157 -2.52 10.75 -19.44
CA THR A 157 -1.64 11.31 -18.41
C THR A 157 -1.19 12.70 -18.81
N LYS A 158 -0.52 13.42 -17.92
CA LYS A 158 0.10 14.72 -18.26
C LYS A 158 1.19 14.60 -19.35
N ARG A 159 1.67 13.38 -19.66
CA ARG A 159 2.78 13.12 -20.59
C ARG A 159 2.41 12.33 -21.83
N GLY A 160 1.22 11.74 -21.89
CA GLY A 160 0.84 10.92 -23.03
C GLY A 160 -0.59 10.41 -22.99
N ARG A 161 -0.99 9.77 -24.09
CA ARG A 161 -2.25 9.06 -24.25
C ARG A 161 -1.95 7.60 -24.57
N PHE A 162 -2.53 6.69 -23.85
CA PHE A 162 -2.29 5.26 -23.94
C PHE A 162 -3.59 4.52 -24.24
N THR A 163 -3.57 3.70 -25.28
CA THR A 163 -4.72 2.88 -25.66
C THR A 163 -4.40 1.42 -25.42
N ALA A 164 -5.39 0.64 -25.02
CA ALA A 164 -5.24 -0.79 -24.80
C ALA A 164 -6.57 -1.53 -24.95
N LYS A 165 -6.50 -2.85 -25.15
CA LYS A 165 -7.66 -3.73 -25.07
C LYS A 165 -8.13 -3.93 -23.65
N VAL A 166 -7.18 -4.07 -22.70
CA VAL A 166 -7.45 -4.27 -21.27
C VAL A 166 -6.56 -3.36 -20.43
N PHE A 167 -7.11 -2.87 -19.32
CA PHE A 167 -6.44 -2.04 -18.34
C PHE A 167 -6.37 -2.76 -16.99
N VAL A 168 -5.30 -2.49 -16.23
CA VAL A 168 -5.15 -2.99 -14.86
C VAL A 168 -4.84 -1.81 -13.94
N ASP A 169 -5.64 -1.61 -12.90
CA ASP A 169 -5.34 -0.64 -11.84
C ASP A 169 -4.45 -1.31 -10.77
N GLY A 170 -3.15 -1.12 -10.90
CA GLY A 170 -2.14 -1.57 -9.96
C GLY A 170 -1.77 -0.52 -8.91
N SER A 171 -2.49 0.59 -8.80
CA SER A 171 -2.22 1.63 -7.81
C SER A 171 -2.76 1.25 -6.43
N TYR A 172 -2.16 1.77 -5.36
CA TYR A 172 -2.69 1.61 -3.99
C TYR A 172 -4.01 2.36 -3.80
N GLU A 173 -4.20 3.40 -4.57
CA GLU A 173 -5.29 4.36 -4.43
C GLU A 173 -6.56 3.95 -5.18
N GLY A 174 -6.46 3.08 -6.17
CA GLY A 174 -7.54 2.80 -7.09
C GLY A 174 -7.86 4.01 -8.00
N ASP A 175 -6.81 4.71 -8.46
CA ASP A 175 -6.99 5.96 -9.21
C ASP A 175 -7.56 5.73 -10.60
N LEU A 176 -7.09 4.72 -11.32
CA LEU A 176 -7.63 4.38 -12.63
C LEU A 176 -9.07 3.89 -12.52
N MET A 177 -9.36 3.08 -11.50
CA MET A 177 -10.70 2.61 -11.17
C MET A 177 -11.67 3.77 -10.94
N ALA A 178 -11.26 4.73 -10.10
CA ALA A 178 -12.07 5.92 -9.78
C ALA A 178 -12.28 6.81 -11.01
N ALA A 179 -11.23 7.07 -11.80
CA ALA A 179 -11.31 7.85 -13.03
C ALA A 179 -12.18 7.16 -14.11
N ALA A 180 -12.27 5.83 -14.10
CA ALA A 180 -13.16 5.06 -14.96
C ALA A 180 -14.63 5.08 -14.48
N GLY A 181 -14.94 5.72 -13.35
CA GLY A 181 -16.29 5.79 -12.79
C GLY A 181 -16.78 4.49 -12.17
N VAL A 182 -15.88 3.62 -11.71
CA VAL A 182 -16.21 2.41 -10.97
C VAL A 182 -16.48 2.77 -9.51
N GLU A 183 -17.56 2.26 -8.95
CA GLU A 183 -17.93 2.50 -7.55
C GLU A 183 -16.88 1.98 -6.57
N SER A 184 -16.60 2.78 -5.56
CA SER A 184 -15.69 2.43 -4.49
C SER A 184 -16.22 2.90 -3.13
N THR A 185 -15.60 2.41 -2.07
CA THR A 185 -15.81 2.85 -0.69
C THR A 185 -14.49 3.31 -0.09
N ILE A 186 -14.58 4.13 0.96
CA ILE A 186 -13.47 4.67 1.73
C ILE A 186 -13.73 4.43 3.21
N GLY A 187 -12.65 4.40 4.00
CA GLY A 187 -12.75 4.32 5.46
C GLY A 187 -13.28 2.96 5.93
N ARG A 188 -14.11 2.97 6.94
CA ARG A 188 -14.53 1.75 7.65
C ARG A 188 -16.04 1.59 7.62
N GLU A 189 -16.47 0.40 7.31
CA GLU A 189 -17.87 0.00 7.46
C GLU A 189 -18.23 -0.08 8.94
N GLY A 190 -19.48 0.24 9.26
CA GLY A 190 -20.06 -0.03 10.59
C GLY A 190 -20.30 -1.54 10.79
N ARG A 191 -20.30 -1.98 12.05
CA ARG A 191 -20.47 -3.42 12.37
C ARG A 191 -21.74 -4.03 11.76
N ALA A 192 -22.81 -3.26 11.70
CA ALA A 192 -24.10 -3.72 11.21
C ALA A 192 -24.13 -3.99 9.70
N GLU A 193 -23.22 -3.38 8.90
CA GLU A 193 -23.28 -3.46 7.44
C GLU A 193 -22.98 -4.86 6.91
N PHE A 194 -21.95 -5.52 7.47
CA PHE A 194 -21.54 -6.87 7.08
C PHE A 194 -21.58 -7.87 8.25
N GLY A 195 -21.97 -7.42 9.45
CA GLY A 195 -21.96 -8.25 10.66
C GLY A 195 -20.56 -8.67 11.12
N GLU A 196 -19.57 -7.85 10.84
CA GLU A 196 -18.17 -8.13 11.15
C GLU A 196 -17.81 -7.72 12.58
N SER A 197 -17.29 -8.65 13.39
CA SER A 197 -16.96 -8.41 14.79
C SER A 197 -15.79 -7.43 14.99
N TYR A 198 -14.97 -7.22 13.96
CA TYR A 198 -13.84 -6.29 13.97
C TYR A 198 -14.13 -4.97 13.25
N ALA A 199 -15.32 -4.78 12.66
CA ALA A 199 -15.70 -3.55 11.97
C ALA A 199 -16.02 -2.40 12.92
N GLY A 200 -16.02 -1.19 12.37
CA GLY A 200 -16.33 0.05 13.04
C GLY A 200 -15.22 0.57 13.95
N LYS A 201 -15.56 1.54 14.76
CA LYS A 201 -14.64 2.15 15.74
C LYS A 201 -14.32 1.18 16.88
N ARG A 202 -13.06 1.18 17.31
CA ARG A 202 -12.52 0.18 18.24
C ARG A 202 -11.45 0.78 19.14
N TYR A 203 -11.47 0.40 20.41
CA TYR A 203 -10.54 0.89 21.44
C TYR A 203 -9.74 -0.24 22.10
N PRO A 204 -8.92 -1.00 21.35
CA PRO A 204 -8.19 -2.17 21.88
C PRO A 204 -6.98 -1.78 22.74
N LYS A 205 -6.49 -0.54 22.63
CA LYS A 205 -5.38 -0.01 23.44
C LYS A 205 -5.91 0.67 24.70
N PRO A 206 -5.19 0.59 25.84
CA PRO A 206 -5.57 1.34 27.02
C PRO A 206 -5.40 2.85 26.80
N ALA A 207 -6.29 3.64 27.38
CA ALA A 207 -6.13 5.09 27.39
C ALA A 207 -4.88 5.51 28.18
N MET A 208 -4.14 6.45 27.65
CA MET A 208 -3.09 7.15 28.38
C MET A 208 -3.74 8.09 29.39
N LYS A 209 -3.31 8.05 30.65
CA LYS A 209 -3.82 8.91 31.73
C LYS A 209 -3.18 10.31 31.66
N ILE A 210 -3.38 11.00 30.56
CA ILE A 210 -2.81 12.33 30.28
C ILE A 210 -3.87 13.21 29.62
N SER A 211 -3.78 14.54 29.81
CA SER A 211 -4.64 15.46 29.07
C SER A 211 -4.22 15.53 27.60
N GLY A 212 -5.19 15.40 26.69
CA GLY A 212 -5.03 15.72 25.28
C GLY A 212 -5.33 17.17 24.92
N ILE A 213 -5.60 18.01 25.96
CA ILE A 213 -5.92 19.42 25.84
C ILE A 213 -4.72 20.25 26.29
N GLY A 214 -4.42 21.29 25.54
CA GLY A 214 -3.41 22.30 25.87
C GLY A 214 -3.90 23.31 26.89
N ASP A 215 -2.99 24.17 27.34
CA ASP A 215 -3.30 25.24 28.32
C ASP A 215 -4.25 26.30 27.75
N ASP A 216 -4.31 26.41 26.43
CA ASP A 216 -5.23 27.27 25.68
C ASP A 216 -6.64 26.69 25.52
N GLY A 217 -6.87 25.47 26.03
CA GLY A 217 -8.13 24.73 25.89
C GLY A 217 -8.31 24.02 24.54
N GLY A 218 -7.38 24.16 23.60
CA GLY A 218 -7.36 23.47 22.32
C GLY A 218 -6.83 22.04 22.41
N LEU A 219 -7.03 21.24 21.36
CA LEU A 219 -6.41 19.92 21.25
C LEU A 219 -4.90 20.06 21.12
N LEU A 220 -4.14 19.24 21.83
CA LEU A 220 -2.70 19.15 21.64
C LEU A 220 -2.40 18.66 20.21
N PRO A 221 -1.25 19.07 19.62
CA PRO A 221 -0.76 18.46 18.40
C PRO A 221 -0.72 16.93 18.52
N LEU A 222 -0.99 16.23 17.40
CA LEU A 222 -1.11 14.76 17.31
C LEU A 222 -2.37 14.17 17.95
N VAL A 223 -3.25 14.94 18.57
CA VAL A 223 -4.63 14.54 18.90
C VAL A 223 -5.52 14.90 17.71
N THR A 224 -6.34 13.97 17.24
CA THR A 224 -7.13 14.18 16.01
C THR A 224 -8.53 14.69 16.27
N THR A 225 -9.12 14.33 17.42
CA THR A 225 -10.49 14.71 17.77
C THR A 225 -10.74 14.62 19.29
N ALA A 226 -11.77 15.32 19.77
CA ALA A 226 -12.33 15.14 21.10
C ALA A 226 -13.62 14.28 21.07
N ASP A 227 -14.15 13.98 19.88
CA ASP A 227 -15.32 13.11 19.69
C ASP A 227 -15.08 12.20 18.49
N ALA A 228 -14.91 10.91 18.77
CA ALA A 228 -14.79 9.88 17.73
C ALA A 228 -16.16 9.38 17.24
N GLY A 229 -17.26 9.82 17.83
CA GLY A 229 -18.60 9.31 17.57
C GLY A 229 -18.84 7.92 18.17
N PRO A 230 -19.99 7.29 17.87
CA PRO A 230 -20.42 6.04 18.49
C PRO A 230 -19.44 4.89 18.21
N GLU A 231 -19.23 4.03 19.21
CA GLU A 231 -18.49 2.78 19.04
C GLU A 231 -19.20 1.89 18.00
N GLU A 232 -18.44 1.07 17.27
CA GLU A 232 -18.91 0.20 16.19
C GLU A 232 -19.49 0.90 14.95
N ALA A 233 -19.62 2.23 14.96
CA ALA A 233 -20.03 2.98 13.78
C ALA A 233 -18.90 3.05 12.74
N GLY A 234 -19.27 3.06 11.46
CA GLY A 234 -18.35 3.34 10.36
C GLY A 234 -17.95 4.81 10.29
N ASP A 235 -16.91 5.10 9.54
CA ASP A 235 -16.47 6.46 9.21
C ASP A 235 -15.53 6.43 7.97
N GLU A 236 -15.07 7.61 7.54
CA GLU A 236 -14.15 7.76 6.39
C GLU A 236 -12.66 7.76 6.79
N ASN A 237 -12.33 7.52 8.06
CA ASN A 237 -10.94 7.47 8.50
C ASN A 237 -10.26 6.20 8.00
N VAL A 238 -9.01 6.35 7.56
CA VAL A 238 -8.18 5.25 7.07
C VAL A 238 -7.12 4.87 8.11
N MET A 239 -6.57 3.65 7.99
CA MET A 239 -5.39 3.22 8.74
C MET A 239 -4.28 4.25 8.57
N THR A 240 -3.62 4.64 9.67
CA THR A 240 -2.54 5.63 9.61
C THR A 240 -1.44 5.25 8.63
N TYR A 241 -0.92 6.24 7.90
CA TYR A 241 0.23 6.07 7.00
C TYR A 241 1.53 6.39 7.73
N SER A 242 2.63 5.82 7.24
CA SER A 242 3.97 6.05 7.75
C SER A 242 4.99 5.77 6.64
N PHE A 243 6.24 6.13 6.85
CA PHE A 243 7.32 5.57 6.04
C PHE A 243 7.88 4.30 6.70
N ARG A 244 8.41 3.39 5.88
CA ARG A 244 9.33 2.33 6.28
C ARG A 244 10.74 2.86 6.03
N LEU A 245 11.50 3.03 7.10
CA LEU A 245 12.80 3.69 7.02
C LEU A 245 13.93 2.68 6.80
N CYS A 246 14.90 3.02 5.97
CA CYS A 246 16.16 2.30 5.87
C CYS A 246 17.24 3.14 6.56
N LEU A 247 17.71 2.68 7.73
CA LEU A 247 18.59 3.42 8.63
C LEU A 247 19.91 2.66 8.84
N THR A 248 20.96 3.38 9.22
CA THR A 248 22.24 2.78 9.59
C THR A 248 22.92 3.53 10.73
N LYS A 249 23.85 2.86 11.40
CA LYS A 249 24.83 3.47 12.34
C LYS A 249 26.27 3.34 11.81
N ASP A 250 26.45 2.71 10.64
CA ASP A 250 27.78 2.56 10.03
C ASP A 250 28.26 3.91 9.50
N PRO A 251 29.34 4.49 10.04
CA PRO A 251 29.86 5.79 9.60
C PRO A 251 30.22 5.84 8.11
N ALA A 252 30.58 4.70 7.50
CA ALA A 252 30.94 4.64 6.09
C ALA A 252 29.70 4.82 5.17
N ASN A 253 28.53 4.40 5.64
CA ASN A 253 27.27 4.46 4.89
C ASN A 253 26.28 5.51 5.42
N LEU A 254 26.58 6.15 6.53
CA LEU A 254 25.67 7.07 7.20
C LEU A 254 25.58 8.43 6.50
N VAL A 255 24.34 8.86 6.27
CA VAL A 255 23.96 10.23 5.98
C VAL A 255 23.23 10.78 7.21
N PRO A 256 23.71 11.87 7.83
CA PRO A 256 23.05 12.46 8.98
C PRO A 256 21.58 12.79 8.68
N LEU A 257 20.71 12.54 9.67
CA LEU A 257 19.30 12.95 9.55
C LEU A 257 19.23 14.47 9.46
N PRO A 258 18.53 15.02 8.47
CA PRO A 258 18.31 16.46 8.42
C PRO A 258 17.44 16.88 9.61
N VAL A 259 17.86 17.90 10.33
CA VAL A 259 17.01 18.56 11.32
C VAL A 259 16.05 19.49 10.54
N PRO A 260 14.73 19.27 10.61
CA PRO A 260 13.80 20.15 9.91
C PRO A 260 13.92 21.59 10.41
N ALA A 261 14.06 22.55 9.50
CA ALA A 261 14.22 23.98 9.87
C ALA A 261 13.00 24.51 10.65
N SER A 262 11.84 23.88 10.46
CA SER A 262 10.57 24.18 11.13
C SER A 262 10.33 23.32 12.38
N TYR A 263 11.35 22.64 12.94
CA TYR A 263 11.16 21.83 14.13
C TYR A 263 10.60 22.66 15.27
N ASP A 264 9.38 22.30 15.68
CA ASP A 264 8.71 22.86 16.84
C ASP A 264 8.60 21.82 17.95
N PRO A 265 9.34 21.98 19.06
CA PRO A 265 9.23 21.09 20.21
C PRO A 265 7.79 20.95 20.75
N ALA A 266 6.96 22.00 20.65
CA ALA A 266 5.58 21.97 21.14
C ALA A 266 4.73 20.90 20.42
N ARG A 267 5.05 20.55 19.18
CA ARG A 267 4.37 19.48 18.43
C ARG A 267 4.42 18.13 19.17
N PHE A 268 5.45 17.90 20.01
CA PHE A 268 5.67 16.65 20.74
C PHE A 268 5.29 16.73 22.23
N GLU A 269 4.52 17.75 22.62
CA GLU A 269 4.05 17.87 24.01
C GLU A 269 3.23 16.64 24.45
N LEU A 270 2.37 16.12 23.57
CA LEU A 270 1.67 14.87 23.84
C LEU A 270 2.63 13.69 24.07
N ALA A 271 3.71 13.62 23.32
CA ALA A 271 4.74 12.57 23.48
C ALA A 271 5.48 12.68 24.82
N ARG A 272 5.79 13.91 25.28
CA ARG A 272 6.39 14.15 26.61
C ARG A 272 5.45 13.69 27.72
N ARG A 273 4.16 14.09 27.65
CA ARG A 273 3.15 13.65 28.62
C ARG A 273 3.01 12.13 28.62
N ALA A 274 3.00 11.50 27.43
CA ALA A 274 2.92 10.05 27.29
C ALA A 274 4.12 9.33 27.91
N LEU A 275 5.34 9.82 27.66
CA LEU A 275 6.56 9.27 28.27
C LEU A 275 6.55 9.41 29.79
N ALA A 276 6.14 10.56 30.33
CA ALA A 276 6.02 10.80 31.76
C ALA A 276 4.99 9.87 32.42
N ALA A 277 3.95 9.48 31.69
CA ALA A 277 2.95 8.50 32.12
C ALA A 277 3.37 7.04 31.90
N GLY A 278 4.60 6.78 31.42
CA GLY A 278 5.12 5.43 31.17
C GLY A 278 4.59 4.77 29.90
N ALA A 279 3.96 5.52 28.99
CA ALA A 279 3.50 4.99 27.72
C ALA A 279 4.68 4.75 26.76
N ARG A 280 4.52 3.76 25.88
CA ARG A 280 5.52 3.47 24.84
C ARG A 280 5.46 4.52 23.73
N VAL A 281 6.54 5.29 23.58
CA VAL A 281 6.79 6.26 22.50
C VAL A 281 8.05 5.82 21.76
N GLY A 282 7.96 5.67 20.45
CA GLY A 282 9.06 5.21 19.61
C GLY A 282 8.59 4.23 18.51
N PHE A 283 9.54 3.64 17.80
CA PHE A 283 9.29 2.72 16.71
C PHE A 283 10.21 1.50 16.78
N ASP A 284 9.90 0.48 15.98
CA ASP A 284 10.66 -0.76 15.98
C ASP A 284 11.80 -0.71 14.97
N LEU A 285 12.94 -1.32 15.32
CA LEU A 285 14.12 -1.45 14.48
C LEU A 285 14.38 -2.94 14.23
N TYR A 286 14.39 -3.34 12.96
CA TYR A 286 14.68 -4.71 12.54
C TYR A 286 15.99 -4.75 11.75
N PRO A 287 16.95 -5.63 12.10
CA PRO A 287 18.21 -5.75 11.35
C PRO A 287 17.98 -6.13 9.91
N LEU A 288 18.71 -5.48 9.00
CA LEU A 288 18.78 -5.75 7.57
C LEU A 288 20.23 -6.14 7.19
N PRO A 289 20.43 -6.73 6.00
CA PRO A 289 21.77 -6.88 5.43
C PRO A 289 22.52 -5.55 5.34
N GLY A 290 23.85 -5.60 5.22
CA GLY A 290 24.67 -4.40 5.05
C GLY A 290 24.77 -3.50 6.29
N GLY A 291 24.50 -3.99 7.51
CA GLY A 291 24.58 -3.18 8.74
C GLY A 291 23.49 -2.12 8.84
N LYS A 292 22.37 -2.36 8.17
CA LYS A 292 21.20 -1.48 8.10
C LYS A 292 20.09 -1.93 9.06
N PHE A 293 19.08 -1.07 9.20
CA PHE A 293 17.88 -1.33 9.99
C PHE A 293 16.62 -0.88 9.22
N ASP A 294 15.60 -1.71 9.23
CA ASP A 294 14.24 -1.30 8.88
C ASP A 294 13.62 -0.59 10.08
N GLY A 295 13.23 0.66 9.91
CA GLY A 295 12.49 1.43 10.90
C GLY A 295 10.99 1.30 10.64
N ASN A 296 10.28 0.61 11.54
CA ASN A 296 8.87 0.28 11.38
C ASN A 296 8.00 0.92 12.47
N ASN A 297 6.80 1.34 12.07
CA ASN A 297 5.77 1.79 13.01
C ASN A 297 5.44 0.69 14.03
N SER A 298 5.43 1.04 15.31
CA SER A 298 5.13 0.09 16.38
C SER A 298 3.64 -0.01 16.63
N ILE A 299 3.01 -1.15 16.31
CA ILE A 299 1.58 -1.37 16.54
C ILE A 299 1.21 -1.31 18.03
N GLY A 300 2.10 -1.74 18.92
CA GLY A 300 1.93 -1.65 20.38
C GLY A 300 2.29 -0.28 20.97
N GLY A 301 2.86 0.62 20.18
CA GLY A 301 3.20 1.98 20.60
C GLY A 301 1.99 2.90 20.66
N GLN A 302 2.03 3.86 21.57
CA GLN A 302 1.01 4.91 21.68
C GLN A 302 1.30 6.06 20.72
N ILE A 303 2.58 6.41 20.54
CA ILE A 303 3.05 7.39 19.56
C ILE A 303 4.24 6.76 18.82
N SER A 304 4.17 6.71 17.49
CA SER A 304 5.16 6.06 16.64
C SER A 304 5.30 6.80 15.30
N LEU A 305 5.89 6.16 14.28
CA LEU A 305 6.10 6.76 12.94
C LEU A 305 4.80 7.08 12.19
N GLY A 306 3.67 6.51 12.60
CA GLY A 306 2.38 6.78 11.96
C GLY A 306 1.84 8.16 12.31
N LEU A 307 1.60 9.00 11.30
CA LEU A 307 0.90 10.27 11.44
C LEU A 307 -0.61 10.01 11.37
N ILE A 308 -1.22 9.76 12.55
CA ILE A 308 -2.65 9.43 12.65
C ILE A 308 -3.50 10.56 12.07
N GLY A 309 -4.46 10.22 11.19
CA GLY A 309 -5.33 11.18 10.49
C GLY A 309 -4.69 11.88 9.29
N GLY A 310 -3.35 11.85 9.18
CA GLY A 310 -2.63 12.56 8.10
C GLY A 310 -2.93 12.03 6.70
N GLY A 311 -3.36 10.78 6.57
CA GLY A 311 -3.68 10.12 5.30
C GLY A 311 -5.14 10.19 4.86
N ASN A 312 -6.05 10.72 5.70
CA ASN A 312 -7.50 10.64 5.45
C ASN A 312 -7.94 11.27 4.12
N ARG A 313 -7.28 12.32 3.64
CA ARG A 313 -7.58 12.98 2.37
C ARG A 313 -6.83 12.42 1.16
N TRP A 314 -5.91 11.49 1.36
CA TRP A 314 -5.02 10.97 0.31
C TRP A 314 -5.77 10.44 -0.92
N HIS A 315 -6.86 9.73 -0.70
CA HIS A 315 -7.68 9.13 -1.76
C HIS A 315 -8.29 10.18 -2.72
N ALA A 316 -8.72 11.33 -2.19
CA ALA A 316 -9.38 12.39 -2.94
C ALA A 316 -8.41 13.47 -3.43
N ALA A 317 -7.17 13.45 -2.95
CA ALA A 317 -6.15 14.44 -3.22
C ALA A 317 -5.64 14.34 -4.66
N ASP A 318 -5.44 15.47 -5.31
CA ASP A 318 -4.71 15.55 -6.57
C ASP A 318 -3.18 15.39 -6.34
N ALA A 319 -2.39 15.49 -7.42
CA ALA A 319 -0.95 15.26 -7.34
C ALA A 319 -0.22 16.26 -6.44
N ASP A 320 -0.66 17.51 -6.38
CA ASP A 320 -0.02 18.55 -5.57
C ASP A 320 -0.43 18.42 -4.10
N GLU A 321 -1.70 18.11 -3.83
CA GLU A 321 -2.19 17.79 -2.49
C GLU A 321 -1.51 16.52 -1.94
N ARG A 322 -1.35 15.45 -2.74
CA ARG A 322 -0.62 14.24 -2.35
C ARG A 322 0.84 14.53 -2.04
N ARG A 323 1.48 15.40 -2.81
CA ARG A 323 2.84 15.85 -2.49
C ARG A 323 2.89 16.56 -1.15
N ALA A 324 1.95 17.45 -0.86
CA ALA A 324 1.87 18.14 0.43
C ALA A 324 1.64 17.15 1.58
N ILE A 325 0.77 16.15 1.42
CA ILE A 325 0.53 15.09 2.41
C ILE A 325 1.81 14.26 2.61
N TRP A 326 2.51 13.90 1.54
CA TRP A 326 3.76 13.14 1.58
C TRP A 326 4.85 13.93 2.35
N GLU A 327 5.01 15.22 2.04
CA GLU A 327 5.97 16.10 2.74
C GLU A 327 5.59 16.26 4.23
N ALA A 328 4.31 16.38 4.57
CA ALA A 328 3.86 16.45 5.96
C ALA A 328 4.21 15.17 6.75
N HIS A 329 4.10 13.99 6.14
CA HIS A 329 4.51 12.72 6.75
C HIS A 329 6.03 12.62 6.88
N LYS A 330 6.79 13.07 5.87
CA LYS A 330 8.26 13.13 5.92
C LYS A 330 8.73 14.05 7.02
N GLN A 331 8.16 15.25 7.08
CA GLN A 331 8.49 16.22 8.13
C GLN A 331 8.19 15.66 9.50
N TYR A 332 7.00 15.11 9.74
CA TYR A 332 6.67 14.45 11.01
C TYR A 332 7.68 13.34 11.36
N THR A 333 8.05 12.51 10.40
CA THR A 333 8.99 11.41 10.60
C THR A 333 10.38 11.92 11.02
N LEU A 334 10.90 12.93 10.35
CA LEU A 334 12.21 13.53 10.67
C LEU A 334 12.19 14.27 12.01
N GLU A 335 11.13 15.01 12.29
CA GLU A 335 10.94 15.68 13.58
C GLU A 335 10.80 14.68 14.74
N PHE A 336 10.09 13.57 14.53
CA PHE A 336 9.94 12.51 15.53
C PHE A 336 11.27 11.80 15.81
N LEU A 337 12.08 11.53 14.78
CA LEU A 337 13.43 11.01 14.93
C LEU A 337 14.31 11.99 15.71
N HIS A 338 14.27 13.27 15.38
CA HIS A 338 15.00 14.31 16.10
C HIS A 338 14.57 14.38 17.58
N PHE A 339 13.26 14.39 17.85
CA PHE A 339 12.69 14.32 19.20
C PHE A 339 13.24 13.12 19.98
N LEU A 340 13.18 11.91 19.40
CA LEU A 340 13.65 10.69 20.06
C LEU A 340 15.17 10.70 20.36
N GLN A 341 15.95 11.40 19.55
CA GLN A 341 17.40 11.50 19.72
C GLN A 341 17.83 12.59 20.70
N THR A 342 17.06 13.68 20.83
CA THR A 342 17.56 14.91 21.48
C THR A 342 16.72 15.40 22.65
N ASP A 343 15.42 15.10 22.71
CA ASP A 343 14.54 15.66 23.73
C ASP A 343 14.86 15.11 25.12
N PRO A 344 15.03 15.95 26.15
CA PRO A 344 15.36 15.53 27.50
C PRO A 344 14.28 14.69 28.18
N ALA A 345 13.01 14.80 27.76
CA ALA A 345 11.92 13.97 28.28
C ALA A 345 12.02 12.51 27.79
N VAL A 346 12.77 12.23 26.73
CA VAL A 346 12.99 10.86 26.25
C VAL A 346 13.96 10.16 27.20
N PRO A 347 13.56 9.01 27.82
CA PRO A 347 14.44 8.29 28.73
C PRO A 347 15.76 7.88 28.06
N ASP A 348 16.87 7.93 28.80
CA ASP A 348 18.22 7.65 28.29
C ASP A 348 18.31 6.31 27.55
N LYS A 349 17.64 5.27 28.05
CA LYS A 349 17.61 3.96 27.40
C LYS A 349 17.00 4.04 26.01
N VAL A 350 15.90 4.80 25.86
CA VAL A 350 15.21 4.98 24.57
C VAL A 350 16.06 5.87 23.66
N ARG A 351 16.59 6.97 24.17
CA ARG A 351 17.48 7.89 23.42
C ARG A 351 18.71 7.16 22.87
N LYS A 352 19.35 6.28 23.66
CA LYS A 352 20.49 5.44 23.22
C LYS A 352 20.13 4.47 22.10
N GLN A 353 18.89 3.98 22.05
CA GLN A 353 18.44 3.10 20.97
C GLN A 353 18.51 3.81 19.61
N TYR A 354 18.08 5.07 19.56
CA TYR A 354 18.03 5.86 18.33
C TYR A 354 19.27 6.72 18.08
N ALA A 355 20.14 6.87 19.07
CA ALA A 355 21.37 7.65 18.94
C ALA A 355 22.26 7.11 17.81
N GLY A 356 22.80 8.03 17.00
CA GLY A 356 23.71 7.72 15.91
C GLY A 356 23.03 7.06 14.68
N LEU A 357 21.72 6.90 14.67
CA LEU A 357 21.00 6.50 13.45
C LEU A 357 20.98 7.64 12.45
N GLY A 358 21.20 7.31 11.20
CA GLY A 358 21.02 8.18 10.03
C GLY A 358 20.45 7.41 8.84
N LEU A 359 20.26 8.09 7.72
CA LEU A 359 19.86 7.49 6.45
C LEU A 359 21.04 6.72 5.85
N CYS A 360 20.75 5.80 4.92
CA CYS A 360 21.78 5.02 4.23
C CYS A 360 22.20 5.71 2.93
N ARG A 361 23.50 5.98 2.76
CA ARG A 361 24.05 6.66 1.58
C ARG A 361 23.81 5.90 0.28
N ASP A 362 23.78 4.57 0.35
CA ASP A 362 23.59 3.68 -0.78
C ASP A 362 22.11 3.38 -1.10
N GLU A 363 21.19 3.99 -0.33
CA GLU A 363 19.74 3.84 -0.57
C GLU A 363 19.12 5.18 -1.00
N PHE A 364 18.20 5.14 -1.94
CA PHE A 364 17.36 6.25 -2.37
C PHE A 364 18.11 7.55 -2.71
N PRO A 365 19.20 7.51 -3.52
CA PRO A 365 20.00 8.71 -3.81
C PRO A 365 19.17 9.83 -4.45
N ASP A 366 18.18 9.47 -5.29
CA ASP A 366 17.35 10.43 -6.04
C ASP A 366 16.34 11.19 -5.14
N THR A 367 16.12 10.72 -3.92
CA THR A 367 15.19 11.33 -2.94
C THR A 367 15.88 11.84 -1.68
N GLY A 368 17.20 12.10 -1.79
CA GLY A 368 18.01 12.54 -0.65
C GLY A 368 18.16 11.45 0.42
N HIS A 369 18.25 10.20 0.01
CA HIS A 369 18.38 9.01 0.85
C HIS A 369 17.14 8.70 1.72
N PHE A 370 16.03 9.42 1.53
CA PHE A 370 14.77 9.19 2.24
C PHE A 370 13.87 8.26 1.41
N PRO A 371 13.14 7.32 2.03
CA PRO A 371 12.26 6.40 1.30
C PRO A 371 11.22 7.13 0.44
N PRO A 372 11.08 6.82 -0.85
CA PRO A 372 10.16 7.51 -1.74
C PRO A 372 8.69 7.10 -1.54
N ALA A 373 8.44 5.86 -1.08
CA ALA A 373 7.10 5.32 -0.98
C ALA A 373 6.49 5.58 0.41
N LEU A 374 5.38 6.33 0.46
CA LEU A 374 4.53 6.39 1.63
C LEU A 374 3.75 5.07 1.77
N TYR A 375 3.70 4.48 2.95
CA TYR A 375 2.94 3.28 3.21
C TYR A 375 1.43 3.59 3.26
N VAL A 376 0.82 3.60 2.09
CA VAL A 376 -0.63 3.66 1.92
C VAL A 376 -1.20 2.28 2.25
N ARG A 377 -1.69 2.10 3.48
CA ARG A 377 -2.18 0.79 3.96
C ARG A 377 -3.54 0.43 3.41
N GLU A 378 -4.36 1.43 3.18
CA GLU A 378 -5.64 1.34 2.49
C GLU A 378 -5.99 2.69 1.87
N SER A 379 -6.81 2.65 0.84
CA SER A 379 -7.36 3.83 0.20
C SER A 379 -8.77 3.48 -0.27
N ARG A 380 -9.14 3.77 -1.52
CA ARG A 380 -10.39 3.26 -2.09
C ARG A 380 -10.39 1.74 -2.13
N ARG A 381 -11.55 1.15 -1.89
CA ARG A 381 -11.81 -0.27 -2.12
C ARG A 381 -12.98 -0.37 -3.10
N MET A 382 -12.83 -1.16 -4.15
CA MET A 382 -13.84 -1.34 -5.19
C MET A 382 -15.15 -1.92 -4.61
N LYS A 383 -16.29 -1.50 -5.13
CA LYS A 383 -17.58 -2.19 -4.98
C LYS A 383 -17.82 -3.08 -6.20
N GLY A 384 -17.04 -4.16 -6.30
CA GLY A 384 -17.01 -5.06 -7.45
C GLY A 384 -18.08 -6.14 -7.45
N MET A 385 -17.85 -7.18 -8.27
CA MET A 385 -18.79 -8.31 -8.44
C MET A 385 -18.88 -9.22 -7.21
N ALA A 386 -17.85 -9.26 -6.37
CA ALA A 386 -17.86 -9.97 -5.08
C ALA A 386 -17.06 -9.16 -4.05
N VAL A 387 -17.58 -9.07 -2.83
CA VAL A 387 -16.92 -8.37 -1.72
C VAL A 387 -16.32 -9.40 -0.76
N LEU A 388 -15.01 -9.32 -0.52
CA LEU A 388 -14.36 -10.09 0.53
C LEU A 388 -14.63 -9.45 1.90
N SER A 389 -14.94 -10.29 2.89
CA SER A 389 -15.30 -9.87 4.23
C SER A 389 -14.50 -10.64 5.31
N GLN A 390 -14.59 -10.22 6.56
CA GLN A 390 -14.03 -10.94 7.70
C GLN A 390 -14.44 -12.42 7.74
N ARG A 391 -15.70 -12.73 7.36
CA ARG A 391 -16.21 -14.10 7.34
C ARG A 391 -15.49 -14.99 6.34
N ASP A 392 -15.17 -14.44 5.16
CA ASP A 392 -14.42 -15.18 4.14
C ASP A 392 -13.04 -15.58 4.65
N ILE A 393 -12.43 -14.72 5.49
CA ILE A 393 -11.11 -14.95 6.09
C ILE A 393 -11.19 -15.98 7.21
N ILE A 394 -12.02 -15.72 8.23
CA ILE A 394 -12.03 -16.53 9.47
C ILE A 394 -12.66 -17.91 9.26
N GLU A 395 -13.71 -17.98 8.44
CA GLU A 395 -14.40 -19.22 8.12
C GLU A 395 -13.72 -19.98 6.96
N ALA A 396 -12.71 -19.39 6.32
CA ALA A 396 -11.98 -19.93 5.16
C ALA A 396 -12.93 -20.50 4.09
N ARG A 397 -13.97 -19.75 3.75
CA ARG A 397 -15.01 -20.18 2.81
C ARG A 397 -14.44 -20.45 1.45
N GLU A 398 -14.66 -21.66 0.95
CA GLU A 398 -14.30 -22.01 -0.41
C GLU A 398 -15.01 -21.10 -1.42
N LYS A 399 -14.31 -20.70 -2.47
CA LYS A 399 -14.83 -19.93 -3.59
C LYS A 399 -14.78 -20.78 -4.86
N GLU A 400 -15.72 -20.54 -5.76
CA GLU A 400 -15.79 -21.26 -7.04
C GLU A 400 -14.72 -20.79 -8.02
N ASP A 401 -14.23 -19.56 -7.85
CA ASP A 401 -13.31 -18.87 -8.75
C ASP A 401 -12.02 -18.33 -8.06
N PRO A 402 -11.31 -19.14 -7.25
CA PRO A 402 -10.11 -18.66 -6.55
C PRO A 402 -8.97 -18.37 -7.52
N ILE A 403 -8.39 -17.17 -7.43
CA ILE A 403 -7.21 -16.76 -8.20
C ILE A 403 -5.94 -16.66 -7.35
N ALA A 404 -6.10 -16.62 -6.04
CA ALA A 404 -5.00 -16.55 -5.08
C ALA A 404 -5.47 -17.07 -3.72
N ILE A 405 -4.49 -17.35 -2.85
CA ILE A 405 -4.72 -17.57 -1.42
C ILE A 405 -3.94 -16.48 -0.67
N SER A 406 -4.64 -15.73 0.18
CA SER A 406 -3.99 -14.92 1.19
C SER A 406 -4.08 -15.58 2.56
N SER A 407 -3.18 -15.21 3.46
CA SER A 407 -3.11 -15.78 4.80
C SER A 407 -2.41 -14.84 5.80
N PHE A 408 -2.40 -13.54 5.52
CA PHE A 408 -1.91 -12.57 6.49
C PHE A 408 -2.93 -12.41 7.64
N PRO A 409 -2.49 -12.24 8.90
CA PRO A 409 -3.39 -11.90 9.98
C PRO A 409 -4.25 -10.67 9.68
N ILE A 410 -5.49 -10.62 10.16
CA ILE A 410 -6.23 -9.36 10.14
C ILE A 410 -5.52 -8.41 11.10
N ASP A 411 -4.92 -7.35 10.55
CA ASP A 411 -4.05 -6.41 11.27
C ASP A 411 -4.30 -4.98 10.78
N SER A 412 -5.00 -4.17 11.59
CA SER A 412 -5.27 -2.75 11.31
C SER A 412 -4.43 -1.85 12.21
N HIS A 413 -4.27 -0.62 11.79
CA HIS A 413 -3.56 0.42 12.53
C HIS A 413 -4.53 1.49 13.08
N ASP A 414 -4.03 2.32 14.01
CA ASP A 414 -4.78 3.46 14.55
C ASP A 414 -5.32 4.36 13.41
N CYS A 415 -6.57 4.76 13.53
CA CYS A 415 -7.23 5.67 12.59
C CYS A 415 -7.42 7.05 13.19
N GLN A 416 -7.65 7.12 14.52
CA GLN A 416 -7.83 8.34 15.27
C GLN A 416 -7.07 8.31 16.60
N ARG A 417 -6.78 9.50 17.13
CA ARG A 417 -6.32 9.68 18.51
C ARG A 417 -7.25 10.65 19.20
N VAL A 418 -7.95 10.17 20.22
CA VAL A 418 -9.11 10.83 20.82
C VAL A 418 -8.77 11.38 22.19
N ALA A 419 -9.03 12.66 22.45
CA ALA A 419 -9.04 13.22 23.79
C ALA A 419 -10.38 12.88 24.46
N LEU A 420 -10.33 12.12 25.56
CA LEU A 420 -11.54 11.65 26.23
C LEU A 420 -12.13 12.72 27.15
N PRO A 421 -13.48 12.82 27.26
CA PRO A 421 -14.12 13.62 28.29
C PRO A 421 -13.66 13.22 29.69
N GLY A 422 -13.34 14.21 30.54
CA GLY A 422 -12.83 13.95 31.90
C GLY A 422 -11.34 13.60 31.98
N GLY A 423 -10.61 13.67 30.88
CA GLY A 423 -9.17 13.42 30.77
C GLY A 423 -8.85 12.03 30.23
N GLY A 424 -7.67 11.91 29.65
CA GLY A 424 -7.19 10.71 28.95
C GLY A 424 -7.07 10.95 27.46
N VAL A 425 -6.15 10.19 26.83
CA VAL A 425 -6.00 10.11 25.37
C VAL A 425 -5.97 8.66 24.97
N ILE A 426 -6.74 8.28 23.95
CA ILE A 426 -6.81 6.91 23.47
C ILE A 426 -6.60 6.85 21.95
N ASN A 427 -5.83 5.86 21.49
CA ASN A 427 -5.75 5.52 20.08
C ASN A 427 -6.90 4.59 19.72
N GLU A 428 -7.56 4.90 18.62
CA GLU A 428 -8.73 4.20 18.12
C GLU A 428 -8.45 3.60 16.74
N GLY A 429 -8.98 2.40 16.42
CA GLY A 429 -8.99 1.77 15.11
C GLY A 429 -8.08 0.55 14.95
N THR A 430 -7.10 0.34 15.84
CA THR A 430 -6.22 -0.83 15.77
C THR A 430 -7.01 -2.14 15.87
N ILE A 431 -6.71 -3.08 14.98
CA ILE A 431 -7.00 -4.52 15.17
C ILE A 431 -5.64 -5.19 15.38
N PHE A 432 -5.38 -5.71 16.59
CA PHE A 432 -4.18 -6.50 16.80
C PHE A 432 -4.23 -7.77 15.97
N PRO A 433 -3.07 -8.27 15.46
CA PRO A 433 -3.04 -9.39 14.52
C PRO A 433 -3.87 -10.60 14.95
N VAL A 434 -4.93 -10.90 14.19
CA VAL A 434 -5.81 -12.06 14.40
C VAL A 434 -5.20 -13.25 13.66
N ARG A 435 -4.72 -14.23 14.41
CA ARG A 435 -3.98 -15.39 13.91
C ARG A 435 -4.71 -16.71 14.18
N VAL A 436 -4.33 -17.74 13.44
CA VAL A 436 -4.69 -19.11 13.79
C VAL A 436 -4.07 -19.43 15.15
N LYS A 437 -4.91 -19.92 16.08
CA LYS A 437 -4.49 -20.19 17.47
C LYS A 437 -3.27 -21.10 17.52
N GLY A 438 -2.24 -20.70 18.24
CA GLY A 438 -1.01 -21.47 18.41
C GLY A 438 -0.02 -21.34 17.25
N THR A 439 -0.29 -20.48 16.26
CA THR A 439 0.62 -20.24 15.14
C THR A 439 1.00 -18.76 15.07
N GLY A 440 2.01 -18.44 14.24
CA GLY A 440 2.39 -17.06 13.95
C GLY A 440 1.70 -16.50 12.70
N VAL A 441 0.86 -17.26 12.00
CA VAL A 441 0.25 -16.92 10.71
C VAL A 441 -1.25 -16.64 10.83
N GLY A 442 -1.80 -15.92 9.87
CA GLY A 442 -3.24 -15.71 9.75
C GLY A 442 -3.96 -16.91 9.13
N TYR A 443 -5.28 -16.78 8.99
CA TYR A 443 -6.12 -17.77 8.34
C TYR A 443 -5.87 -17.77 6.84
N ALA A 444 -5.70 -18.93 6.22
CA ALA A 444 -5.63 -19.05 4.77
C ALA A 444 -7.04 -19.02 4.17
N TYR A 445 -7.24 -18.18 3.16
CA TYR A 445 -8.52 -18.00 2.51
C TYR A 445 -8.37 -17.71 1.01
N HIS A 446 -9.41 -18.07 0.24
CA HIS A 446 -9.47 -17.79 -1.18
C HIS A 446 -9.73 -16.31 -1.49
N VAL A 447 -8.98 -15.76 -2.44
CA VAL A 447 -9.31 -14.52 -3.13
C VAL A 447 -9.99 -14.88 -4.45
N PRO A 448 -11.32 -14.60 -4.62
CA PRO A 448 -12.02 -14.96 -5.85
C PRO A 448 -11.71 -13.99 -6.99
N TYR A 449 -11.81 -14.47 -8.24
CA TYR A 449 -11.64 -13.63 -9.44
C TYR A 449 -12.60 -12.45 -9.45
N ARG A 450 -13.83 -12.67 -9.05
CA ARG A 450 -14.87 -11.63 -8.99
C ARG A 450 -14.55 -10.48 -8.03
N ALA A 451 -13.60 -10.65 -7.09
CA ALA A 451 -13.19 -9.56 -6.19
C ALA A 451 -12.31 -8.51 -6.88
N ILE A 452 -11.68 -8.85 -8.03
CA ILE A 452 -10.87 -7.90 -8.80
C ILE A 452 -11.61 -7.37 -10.04
N LEU A 453 -12.89 -7.71 -10.22
CA LEU A 453 -13.73 -7.32 -11.35
C LEU A 453 -14.70 -6.21 -10.98
N PRO A 454 -14.71 -5.08 -11.70
CA PRO A 454 -15.82 -4.14 -11.68
C PRO A 454 -17.12 -4.82 -12.13
N LYS A 455 -18.27 -4.27 -11.74
CA LYS A 455 -19.56 -4.66 -12.30
C LYS A 455 -19.57 -4.36 -13.80
N PRO A 456 -20.12 -5.25 -14.65
CA PRO A 456 -20.07 -5.11 -16.12
C PRO A 456 -20.65 -3.79 -16.64
N GLU A 457 -21.70 -3.29 -16.00
CA GLU A 457 -22.33 -2.02 -16.36
C GLU A 457 -21.44 -0.80 -16.09
N GLN A 458 -20.42 -0.94 -15.24
CA GLN A 458 -19.48 0.12 -14.89
C GLN A 458 -18.22 0.07 -15.75
N CYS A 459 -17.57 -1.10 -15.86
CA CYS A 459 -16.40 -1.25 -16.71
C CYS A 459 -16.17 -2.71 -17.13
N THR A 460 -15.97 -2.90 -18.45
CA THR A 460 -15.85 -4.25 -19.06
C THR A 460 -14.43 -4.69 -19.35
N ASN A 461 -13.44 -3.80 -19.26
CA ASN A 461 -12.06 -4.09 -19.61
C ASN A 461 -11.03 -3.57 -18.57
N LEU A 462 -11.44 -3.54 -17.30
CA LEU A 462 -10.58 -3.14 -16.17
C LEU A 462 -10.47 -4.26 -15.15
N LEU A 463 -9.26 -4.50 -14.62
CA LEU A 463 -8.96 -5.37 -13.48
C LEU A 463 -8.35 -4.55 -12.34
N VAL A 464 -8.75 -4.81 -11.09
CA VAL A 464 -8.34 -4.03 -9.91
C VAL A 464 -7.76 -4.95 -8.83
N PRO A 465 -6.50 -5.41 -8.96
CA PRO A 465 -5.90 -6.38 -8.04
C PRO A 465 -5.46 -5.81 -6.69
N VAL A 466 -5.29 -4.49 -6.55
CA VAL A 466 -4.75 -3.84 -5.34
C VAL A 466 -5.86 -3.18 -4.52
N ALA A 467 -6.61 -2.27 -5.12
CA ALA A 467 -7.80 -1.64 -4.51
C ALA A 467 -9.06 -2.52 -4.69
N LEU A 468 -8.89 -3.84 -4.56
CA LEU A 468 -9.91 -4.84 -4.84
C LEU A 468 -11.13 -4.73 -3.92
N SER A 469 -12.19 -5.43 -4.29
CA SER A 469 -13.47 -5.39 -3.59
C SER A 469 -13.41 -6.13 -2.25
N SER A 470 -13.38 -5.37 -1.17
CA SER A 470 -13.28 -5.90 0.20
C SER A 470 -13.81 -4.91 1.23
N THR A 471 -14.18 -5.42 2.42
CA THR A 471 -14.41 -4.59 3.59
C THR A 471 -13.08 -4.05 4.15
N HIS A 472 -13.13 -3.02 5.01
CA HIS A 472 -11.96 -2.54 5.76
C HIS A 472 -11.27 -3.67 6.54
N VAL A 473 -12.06 -4.53 7.19
CA VAL A 473 -11.53 -5.65 7.97
C VAL A 473 -10.83 -6.67 7.09
N ALA A 474 -11.39 -6.98 5.92
CA ALA A 474 -10.74 -7.87 4.97
C ALA A 474 -9.50 -7.22 4.35
N MET A 475 -9.54 -5.92 4.02
CA MET A 475 -8.37 -5.19 3.54
C MET A 475 -7.22 -5.23 4.55
N ALA A 476 -7.50 -5.21 5.85
CA ALA A 476 -6.49 -5.35 6.90
C ALA A 476 -5.66 -6.65 6.81
N SER A 477 -6.17 -7.68 6.10
CA SER A 477 -5.44 -8.91 5.78
C SER A 477 -4.91 -8.95 4.34
N LEU A 478 -5.54 -8.25 3.40
CA LEU A 478 -5.17 -8.28 1.98
C LEU A 478 -4.01 -7.34 1.63
N ARG A 479 -3.83 -6.26 2.40
CA ARG A 479 -2.93 -5.12 2.13
C ARG A 479 -1.42 -5.41 2.17
N ILE A 480 -1.02 -6.65 2.11
CA ILE A 480 0.39 -7.05 2.20
C ILE A 480 0.94 -7.33 0.80
N GLU A 481 2.16 -6.87 0.55
CA GLU A 481 2.81 -6.96 -0.75
C GLU A 481 2.83 -8.38 -1.33
N GLY A 482 3.04 -9.39 -0.49
CA GLY A 482 3.01 -10.79 -0.91
C GLY A 482 1.64 -11.24 -1.43
N ALA A 483 0.55 -10.79 -0.79
CA ALA A 483 -0.80 -11.05 -1.28
C ALA A 483 -1.04 -10.33 -2.61
N TRP A 484 -0.65 -9.07 -2.72
CA TRP A 484 -0.80 -8.32 -3.96
C TRP A 484 0.04 -8.88 -5.10
N MET A 485 1.24 -9.44 -4.86
CA MET A 485 2.04 -10.09 -5.90
C MET A 485 1.30 -11.27 -6.53
N VAL A 486 0.71 -12.16 -5.72
CA VAL A 486 -0.01 -13.34 -6.24
C VAL A 486 -1.33 -12.95 -6.91
N ILE A 487 -2.06 -11.94 -6.36
CA ILE A 487 -3.29 -11.42 -6.97
C ILE A 487 -2.97 -10.70 -8.29
N GLY A 488 -1.90 -9.89 -8.31
CA GLY A 488 -1.44 -9.18 -9.48
C GLY A 488 -1.03 -10.11 -10.62
N GLN A 489 -0.30 -11.20 -10.31
CA GLN A 489 0.00 -12.23 -11.30
C GLN A 489 -1.27 -12.77 -11.94
N ALA A 490 -2.29 -13.09 -11.15
CA ALA A 490 -3.55 -13.59 -11.67
C ALA A 490 -4.28 -12.56 -12.54
N ALA A 491 -4.27 -11.28 -12.13
CA ALA A 491 -4.84 -10.19 -12.92
C ALA A 491 -4.13 -10.06 -14.28
N GLY A 492 -2.79 -10.18 -14.32
CA GLY A 492 -2.03 -10.11 -15.57
C GLY A 492 -2.34 -11.26 -16.52
N VAL A 493 -2.43 -12.50 -16.03
CA VAL A 493 -2.85 -13.66 -16.84
C VAL A 493 -4.25 -13.46 -17.40
N ALA A 494 -5.19 -13.00 -16.57
CA ALA A 494 -6.56 -12.72 -17.00
C ALA A 494 -6.63 -11.58 -18.03
N ALA A 495 -5.85 -10.51 -17.84
CA ALA A 495 -5.78 -9.38 -18.76
C ALA A 495 -5.30 -9.83 -20.15
N ALA A 496 -4.21 -10.62 -20.21
CA ALA A 496 -3.72 -11.16 -21.46
C ALA A 496 -4.73 -12.09 -22.14
N ALA A 497 -5.42 -12.94 -21.37
CA ALA A 497 -6.46 -13.83 -21.89
C ALA A 497 -7.63 -13.04 -22.49
N ALA A 498 -8.13 -12.02 -21.81
CA ALA A 498 -9.19 -11.14 -22.29
C ALA A 498 -8.78 -10.40 -23.56
N ALA A 499 -7.58 -9.79 -23.56
CA ALA A 499 -7.04 -9.04 -24.70
C ALA A 499 -6.88 -9.90 -25.96
N LYS A 500 -6.34 -11.13 -25.82
CA LYS A 500 -6.15 -12.06 -26.92
C LYS A 500 -7.44 -12.60 -27.51
N GLN A 501 -8.46 -12.80 -26.66
CA GLN A 501 -9.75 -13.38 -27.08
C GLN A 501 -10.76 -12.31 -27.50
N GLY A 502 -10.45 -11.03 -27.35
CA GLY A 502 -11.38 -9.92 -27.62
C GLY A 502 -12.65 -9.99 -26.75
N ARG A 503 -12.49 -10.42 -25.49
CA ARG A 503 -13.59 -10.58 -24.52
C ARG A 503 -13.51 -9.51 -23.44
N THR A 504 -14.63 -9.31 -22.76
CA THR A 504 -14.62 -8.56 -21.49
C THR A 504 -13.88 -9.34 -20.41
N VAL A 505 -13.37 -8.65 -19.41
CA VAL A 505 -12.66 -9.32 -18.30
C VAL A 505 -13.60 -10.22 -17.50
N GLN A 506 -14.90 -9.93 -17.49
CA GLN A 506 -15.91 -10.74 -16.82
C GLN A 506 -16.20 -12.06 -17.56
N GLU A 507 -15.92 -12.12 -18.87
CA GLU A 507 -16.15 -13.29 -19.72
C GLU A 507 -14.95 -14.23 -19.83
N VAL A 508 -13.83 -13.93 -19.17
CA VAL A 508 -12.66 -14.82 -19.14
C VAL A 508 -13.06 -16.16 -18.50
N PRO A 509 -12.96 -17.29 -19.23
CA PRO A 509 -13.38 -18.59 -18.68
C PRO A 509 -12.48 -19.00 -17.51
N TYR A 510 -13.06 -19.05 -16.32
CA TYR A 510 -12.30 -19.37 -15.11
C TYR A 510 -11.56 -20.71 -15.17
N PRO A 511 -12.10 -21.83 -15.74
CA PRO A 511 -11.34 -23.07 -15.86
C PRO A 511 -10.01 -22.90 -16.61
N ALA A 512 -10.01 -22.16 -17.70
CA ALA A 512 -8.79 -21.88 -18.48
C ALA A 512 -7.83 -20.94 -17.72
N LEU A 513 -8.36 -19.92 -17.04
CA LEU A 513 -7.56 -19.06 -16.16
C LEU A 513 -6.90 -19.88 -15.05
N ARG A 514 -7.66 -20.73 -14.37
CA ARG A 514 -7.17 -21.61 -13.30
C ARG A 514 -6.03 -22.51 -13.78
N GLU A 515 -6.19 -23.14 -14.95
CA GLU A 515 -5.17 -24.00 -15.54
C GLU A 515 -3.87 -23.23 -15.77
N ARG A 516 -3.93 -22.02 -16.33
CA ARG A 516 -2.77 -21.15 -16.56
C ARG A 516 -2.09 -20.75 -15.26
N LEU A 517 -2.87 -20.37 -14.23
CA LEU A 517 -2.32 -19.98 -12.93
C LEU A 517 -1.57 -21.15 -12.26
N LEU A 518 -2.12 -22.36 -12.31
CA LEU A 518 -1.48 -23.56 -11.78
C LEU A 518 -0.20 -23.90 -12.57
N ALA A 519 -0.24 -23.77 -13.91
CA ALA A 519 0.95 -23.99 -14.76
C ALA A 519 2.08 -22.98 -14.48
N GLN A 520 1.74 -21.76 -14.01
CA GLN A 520 2.70 -20.75 -13.56
C GLN A 520 3.09 -20.89 -12.08
N GLY A 521 2.75 -22.01 -11.44
CA GLY A 521 3.15 -22.33 -10.07
C GLY A 521 2.34 -21.65 -8.98
N GLN A 522 1.20 -21.01 -9.28
CA GLN A 522 0.31 -20.49 -8.24
C GLN A 522 -0.40 -21.61 -7.49
N VAL A 523 -0.72 -21.37 -6.22
CA VAL A 523 -1.46 -22.28 -5.35
C VAL A 523 -2.88 -21.75 -5.18
N LEU A 524 -3.86 -22.56 -5.55
CA LEU A 524 -5.28 -22.20 -5.50
C LEU A 524 -6.11 -23.15 -4.60
N ALA A 525 -5.49 -24.18 -4.01
CA ALA A 525 -6.12 -25.06 -3.03
C ALA A 525 -5.75 -24.60 -1.61
N LEU A 526 -6.75 -24.48 -0.74
CA LEU A 526 -6.49 -24.16 0.67
C LEU A 526 -5.56 -25.19 1.29
N PRO A 527 -4.60 -24.77 2.11
CA PRO A 527 -3.68 -25.69 2.77
C PRO A 527 -4.44 -26.59 3.75
N THR A 528 -4.05 -27.86 3.82
CA THR A 528 -4.57 -28.77 4.84
C THR A 528 -4.12 -28.32 6.24
N ALA A 529 -4.84 -28.75 7.28
CA ALA A 529 -4.50 -28.40 8.67
C ALA A 529 -3.05 -28.72 9.05
N GLN A 530 -2.42 -29.74 8.42
CA GLN A 530 -1.01 -30.08 8.63
C GLN A 530 -0.02 -29.07 8.00
N ALA A 531 -0.44 -28.35 6.96
CA ALA A 531 0.40 -27.34 6.31
C ALA A 531 0.41 -26.00 7.07
N ILE A 532 -0.47 -25.81 8.06
CA ILE A 532 -0.60 -24.59 8.88
C ILE A 532 0.18 -24.75 10.21
N SER A 533 0.60 -25.97 10.57
CA SER A 533 1.43 -26.20 11.76
C SER A 533 2.83 -25.58 11.58
N PRO A 534 3.39 -24.93 12.63
CA PRO A 534 4.69 -24.27 12.57
C PRO A 534 5.85 -25.20 12.25
#